data_f4a2bedae36662ab769d46e21447d28d
#
_entry.id   f4a2bedae36662ab769d46e21447d28d
#
_cell.length_a   1.000
_cell.length_b   1.000
_cell.length_c   1.000
_cell.angle_alpha   90.00
_cell.angle_beta   90.00
_cell.angle_gamma   90.00
#
_symmetry.space_group_name_H-M   'P 1'
#
loop_
_entity.id
_entity.type
_entity.pdbx_description
1 polymer ?
#
loop_
_entity_poly.entity_id
_entity_poly.type
_entity_poly.pdbx_seq_one_letter_code
_entity_poly.pdbx_strand_id
1 'polypeptide(L)'
;MARPDRSEDIERALLREVDAHPRDLVRVVADSMRLSRTAVAARARVLVEAGFLEKEGTTRPTYRRGPNRRAEFRHALADLQEDRVWSRDVAPLLRGLSANVLDICHHAVTEMVNNTIDHSEGSEVRIEVVVKEGRVELSVVDDGIGIFRKITRALALP
;
A
#
# COMPACT_ATOMS: atom_id res chain seq x y z
N MET A 1 -5.08 -11.53 -19.11
CA MET A 1 -5.19 -11.13 -17.69
C MET A 1 -3.98 -11.71 -16.95
N ALA A 2 -3.05 -10.88 -16.54
CA ALA A 2 -1.94 -11.33 -15.69
C ALA A 2 -2.52 -11.78 -14.35
N ARG A 3 -2.16 -12.97 -13.87
CA ARG A 3 -2.46 -13.40 -12.51
C ARG A 3 -1.85 -12.35 -11.56
N PRO A 4 -2.62 -11.82 -10.60
CA PRO A 4 -2.04 -10.93 -9.60
C PRO A 4 -0.81 -11.62 -9.00
N ASP A 5 0.28 -10.90 -8.90
CA ASP A 5 1.54 -11.47 -8.41
C ASP A 5 1.34 -11.85 -6.94
N ARG A 6 1.19 -13.16 -6.71
CA ARG A 6 1.01 -13.73 -5.37
C ARG A 6 2.10 -13.30 -4.38
N SER A 7 3.22 -12.85 -4.90
CA SER A 7 4.34 -12.34 -4.10
C SER A 7 3.99 -11.06 -3.37
N GLU A 8 3.34 -10.12 -4.04
CA GLU A 8 2.91 -8.86 -3.43
C GLU A 8 1.84 -9.08 -2.36
N ASP A 9 0.91 -10.01 -2.58
CA ASP A 9 -0.12 -10.34 -1.60
C ASP A 9 0.49 -10.92 -0.30
N ILE A 10 1.53 -11.76 -0.43
CA ILE A 10 2.27 -12.31 0.71
C ILE A 10 2.99 -11.18 1.46
N GLU A 11 3.66 -10.28 0.75
CA GLU A 11 4.39 -9.16 1.34
C GLU A 11 3.46 -8.22 2.11
N ARG A 12 2.29 -7.89 1.53
CA ARG A 12 1.26 -7.10 2.22
C ARG A 12 0.75 -7.80 3.48
N ALA A 13 0.48 -9.10 3.41
CA ALA A 13 0.04 -9.87 4.56
C ALA A 13 1.10 -9.88 5.67
N LEU A 14 2.39 -10.06 5.33
CA LEU A 14 3.50 -10.01 6.28
C LEU A 14 3.57 -8.64 6.99
N LEU A 15 3.49 -7.55 6.23
CA LEU A 15 3.53 -6.20 6.79
C LEU A 15 2.31 -5.86 7.64
N ARG A 16 1.15 -6.42 7.33
CA ARG A 16 -0.07 -6.24 8.12
C ARG A 16 0.00 -6.97 9.46
N GLU A 17 0.51 -8.19 9.46
CA GLU A 17 0.47 -9.08 10.64
C GLU A 17 1.67 -8.94 11.59
N VAL A 18 2.76 -8.26 11.19
CA VAL A 18 4.03 -8.24 11.94
C VAL A 18 3.90 -7.70 13.35
N ASP A 19 3.06 -6.69 13.58
CA ASP A 19 2.93 -6.07 14.90
C ASP A 19 2.17 -6.98 15.88
N ALA A 20 1.16 -7.71 15.39
CA ALA A 20 0.38 -8.65 16.19
C ALA A 20 1.09 -10.00 16.39
N HIS A 21 1.90 -10.42 15.43
CA HIS A 21 2.50 -11.74 15.38
C HIS A 21 4.03 -11.73 15.18
N PRO A 22 4.82 -11.00 16.00
CA PRO A 22 6.25 -10.83 15.77
C PRO A 22 7.05 -12.13 15.83
N ARG A 23 6.62 -13.14 16.61
CA ARG A 23 7.35 -14.40 16.83
C ARG A 23 6.87 -15.56 15.95
N ASP A 24 5.68 -15.46 15.40
CA ASP A 24 5.05 -16.51 14.60
C ASP A 24 4.51 -15.99 13.24
N LEU A 25 5.00 -14.86 12.80
CA LEU A 25 4.59 -14.14 11.60
C LEU A 25 4.46 -15.04 10.37
N VAL A 26 5.54 -15.77 10.05
CA VAL A 26 5.60 -16.66 8.88
C VAL A 26 4.54 -17.77 8.97
N ARG A 27 4.31 -18.31 10.17
CA ARG A 27 3.29 -19.35 10.38
C ARG A 27 1.89 -18.80 10.16
N VAL A 28 1.55 -17.69 10.81
CA VAL A 28 0.21 -17.07 10.72
C VAL A 28 -0.13 -16.71 9.28
N VAL A 29 0.80 -16.08 8.56
CA VAL A 29 0.57 -15.72 7.15
C VAL A 29 0.48 -16.95 6.25
N ALA A 30 1.32 -17.97 6.47
CA ALA A 30 1.24 -19.22 5.72
C ALA A 30 -0.10 -19.92 5.90
N ASP A 31 -0.57 -20.04 7.14
CA ASP A 31 -1.84 -20.68 7.49
C ASP A 31 -3.03 -19.89 6.90
N SER A 32 -3.05 -18.56 7.02
CA SER A 32 -4.13 -17.70 6.51
C SER A 32 -4.25 -17.72 4.98
N MET A 33 -3.12 -17.78 4.28
CA MET A 33 -3.07 -17.78 2.81
C MET A 33 -3.06 -19.19 2.20
N ARG A 34 -3.03 -20.25 3.02
CA ARG A 34 -2.88 -21.66 2.61
C ARG A 34 -1.64 -21.89 1.74
N LEU A 35 -0.51 -21.36 2.21
CA LEU A 35 0.79 -21.46 1.54
C LEU A 35 1.79 -22.23 2.40
N SER A 36 2.88 -22.69 1.77
CA SER A 36 3.99 -23.27 2.51
C SER A 36 4.74 -22.20 3.31
N ARG A 37 5.20 -22.56 4.52
CA ARG A 37 6.04 -21.67 5.34
C ARG A 37 7.33 -21.26 4.63
N THR A 38 7.88 -22.13 3.79
CA THR A 38 9.07 -21.86 2.99
C THR A 38 8.82 -20.71 1.99
N ALA A 39 7.67 -20.71 1.30
CA ALA A 39 7.32 -19.65 0.36
C ALA A 39 7.15 -18.31 1.06
N VAL A 40 6.45 -18.30 2.21
CA VAL A 40 6.25 -17.08 3.00
C VAL A 40 7.56 -16.59 3.62
N ALA A 41 8.41 -17.48 4.12
CA ALA A 41 9.73 -17.13 4.65
C ALA A 41 10.65 -16.51 3.58
N ALA A 42 10.57 -16.98 2.34
CA ALA A 42 11.32 -16.38 1.23
C ALA A 42 10.90 -14.93 0.99
N ARG A 43 9.60 -14.61 1.06
CA ARG A 43 9.09 -13.24 0.93
C ARG A 43 9.46 -12.37 2.15
N ALA A 44 9.38 -12.94 3.37
CA ALA A 44 9.84 -12.22 4.56
C ALA A 44 11.34 -11.84 4.47
N ARG A 45 12.18 -12.69 3.85
CA ARG A 45 13.60 -12.37 3.60
C ARG A 45 13.73 -11.18 2.66
N VAL A 46 12.98 -11.15 1.57
CA VAL A 46 12.97 -10.01 0.63
C VAL A 46 12.60 -8.70 1.35
N LEU A 47 11.59 -8.73 2.21
CA LEU A 47 11.19 -7.55 3.00
C LEU A 47 12.28 -7.13 4.02
N VAL A 48 13.02 -8.08 4.58
CA VAL A 48 14.16 -7.77 5.48
C VAL A 48 15.30 -7.14 4.68
N GLU A 49 15.68 -7.70 3.54
CA GLU A 49 16.72 -7.16 2.66
C GLU A 49 16.36 -5.76 2.14
N ALA A 50 15.08 -5.52 1.88
CA ALA A 50 14.57 -4.21 1.47
C ALA A 50 14.31 -3.23 2.63
N GLY A 51 14.56 -3.62 3.89
CA GLY A 51 14.41 -2.75 5.06
C GLY A 51 12.96 -2.47 5.49
N PHE A 52 11.98 -3.20 4.99
CA PHE A 52 10.59 -3.11 5.44
C PHE A 52 10.32 -3.92 6.71
N LEU A 53 11.10 -4.97 6.92
CA LEU A 53 11.12 -5.77 8.15
C LEU A 53 12.54 -5.83 8.70
N GLU A 54 12.64 -5.97 10.01
CA GLU A 54 13.84 -6.37 10.73
C GLU A 54 13.65 -7.78 11.29
N LYS A 55 14.71 -8.59 11.28
CA LYS A 55 14.69 -9.95 11.79
C LYS A 55 15.76 -10.13 12.83
N GLU A 56 15.38 -10.55 14.02
CA GLU A 56 16.27 -10.91 15.13
C GLU A 56 16.20 -12.41 15.40
N GLY A 57 17.36 -13.06 15.49
CA GLY A 57 17.50 -14.49 15.74
C GLY A 57 17.38 -15.36 14.47
N THR A 58 17.86 -16.62 14.61
CA THR A 58 17.92 -17.59 13.50
C THR A 58 16.90 -18.72 13.63
N THR A 59 16.87 -19.41 14.77
CA THR A 59 16.05 -20.61 14.98
C THR A 59 14.59 -20.27 15.29
N ARG A 60 14.36 -19.23 16.08
CA ARG A 60 13.02 -18.68 16.40
C ARG A 60 13.04 -17.18 16.15
N PRO A 61 12.99 -16.76 14.88
CA PRO A 61 13.15 -15.36 14.56
C PRO A 61 11.96 -14.54 15.07
N THR A 62 12.28 -13.35 15.58
CA THR A 62 11.32 -12.30 15.88
C THR A 62 11.41 -11.27 14.76
N TYR A 63 10.26 -10.87 14.22
CA TYR A 63 10.16 -9.86 13.17
C TYR A 63 9.61 -8.55 13.76
N ARG A 64 10.10 -7.43 13.26
CA ARG A 64 9.61 -6.08 13.58
C ARG A 64 9.52 -5.27 12.30
N ARG A 65 8.80 -4.15 12.35
CA ARG A 65 8.84 -3.18 11.24
C ARG A 65 10.22 -2.59 11.11
N GLY A 66 10.71 -2.56 9.88
CA GLY A 66 11.95 -1.86 9.54
C GLY A 66 11.75 -0.35 9.37
N PRO A 67 12.83 0.37 9.01
CA PRO A 67 12.78 1.82 8.76
C PRO A 67 11.96 2.21 7.54
N ASN A 68 11.87 1.33 6.53
CA ASN A 68 11.05 1.55 5.35
C ASN A 68 9.60 1.12 5.61
N ARG A 69 8.65 1.78 4.96
CA ARG A 69 7.20 1.59 5.19
C ARG A 69 6.49 1.41 3.87
N ARG A 70 5.55 0.48 3.82
CA ARG A 70 4.66 0.26 2.68
C ARG A 70 3.28 -0.10 3.21
N ALA A 71 2.24 0.51 2.65
CA ALA A 71 0.86 0.14 2.89
C ALA A 71 0.02 0.36 1.65
N GLU A 72 -1.03 -0.45 1.51
CA GLU A 72 -2.07 -0.30 0.50
C GLU A 72 -3.41 -0.17 1.20
N PHE A 73 -4.20 0.76 0.75
CA PHE A 73 -5.55 1.03 1.24
C PHE A 73 -6.54 0.93 0.07
N ARG A 74 -7.73 0.41 0.35
CA ARG A 74 -8.83 0.33 -0.61
C ARG A 74 -10.05 0.98 -0.01
N HIS A 75 -10.67 1.85 -0.77
CA HIS A 75 -11.87 2.57 -0.37
C HIS A 75 -12.93 2.48 -1.46
N ALA A 76 -14.18 2.31 -1.03
CA ALA A 76 -15.30 2.60 -1.90
C ALA A 76 -15.34 4.12 -2.18
N LEU A 77 -15.60 4.50 -3.43
CA LEU A 77 -15.70 5.92 -3.80
C LEU A 77 -16.95 6.61 -3.23
N ALA A 78 -18.01 5.82 -2.94
CA ALA A 78 -19.19 6.34 -2.27
C ALA A 78 -18.79 6.84 -0.86
N ASP A 79 -19.07 8.12 -0.60
CA ASP A 79 -18.78 8.80 0.68
C ASP A 79 -17.29 8.92 1.05
N LEU A 80 -16.37 8.71 0.11
CA LEU A 80 -14.95 8.92 0.34
C LEU A 80 -14.66 10.42 0.56
N GLN A 81 -13.85 10.69 1.56
CA GLN A 81 -13.37 12.03 1.92
C GLN A 81 -11.85 12.04 1.91
N GLU A 82 -11.25 12.94 1.14
CA GLU A 82 -9.81 13.05 0.97
C GLU A 82 -9.07 13.33 2.29
N ASP A 83 -9.65 14.17 3.16
CA ASP A 83 -9.10 14.48 4.47
C ASP A 83 -9.03 13.23 5.39
N ARG A 84 -9.98 12.32 5.25
CA ARG A 84 -9.93 11.05 5.99
C ARG A 84 -8.87 10.12 5.46
N VAL A 85 -8.72 10.04 4.14
CA VAL A 85 -7.63 9.28 3.50
C VAL A 85 -6.28 9.80 3.99
N TRP A 86 -6.11 11.12 3.95
CA TRP A 86 -4.87 11.71 4.46
C TRP A 86 -4.63 11.39 5.93
N SER A 87 -5.56 11.77 6.80
CA SER A 87 -5.35 11.73 8.26
C SER A 87 -5.24 10.31 8.84
N ARG A 88 -6.01 9.36 8.30
CA ARG A 88 -6.08 7.98 8.84
C ARG A 88 -5.09 7.03 8.20
N ASP A 89 -4.83 7.19 6.89
CA ASP A 89 -4.12 6.18 6.11
C ASP A 89 -2.71 6.66 5.75
N VAL A 90 -2.57 7.85 5.17
CA VAL A 90 -1.29 8.32 4.61
C VAL A 90 -0.38 8.99 5.65
N ALA A 91 -0.87 9.99 6.37
CA ALA A 91 -0.06 10.77 7.30
C ALA A 91 0.64 9.92 8.39
N PRO A 92 0.03 8.87 8.95
CA PRO A 92 0.72 8.01 9.91
C PRO A 92 1.96 7.31 9.36
N LEU A 93 1.98 6.99 8.06
CA LEU A 93 3.12 6.38 7.39
C LEU A 93 4.27 7.36 7.15
N LEU A 94 3.97 8.65 7.08
CA LEU A 94 4.93 9.71 6.79
C LEU A 94 5.55 10.34 8.04
N ARG A 95 5.23 9.83 9.23
CA ARG A 95 5.78 10.35 10.50
C ARG A 95 7.31 10.35 10.48
N GLY A 96 7.89 11.47 10.90
CA GLY A 96 9.35 11.66 10.96
C GLY A 96 9.96 12.21 9.68
N LEU A 97 9.18 12.43 8.62
CA LEU A 97 9.62 13.20 7.46
C LEU A 97 9.53 14.72 7.73
N SER A 98 10.23 15.51 6.91
CA SER A 98 10.22 16.97 7.06
C SER A 98 8.84 17.58 6.76
N ALA A 99 8.53 18.72 7.37
CA ALA A 99 7.27 19.41 7.16
C ALA A 99 7.00 19.70 5.68
N ASN A 100 8.01 20.13 4.94
CA ASN A 100 7.89 20.39 3.50
C ASN A 100 7.47 19.15 2.70
N VAL A 101 8.01 17.96 3.03
CA VAL A 101 7.61 16.69 2.39
C VAL A 101 6.18 16.34 2.77
N LEU A 102 5.79 16.55 4.03
CA LEU A 102 4.40 16.30 4.48
C LEU A 102 3.41 17.19 3.73
N ASP A 103 3.71 18.49 3.56
CA ASP A 103 2.85 19.43 2.86
C ASP A 103 2.70 19.06 1.38
N ILE A 104 3.80 18.70 0.71
CA ILE A 104 3.76 18.23 -0.69
C ILE A 104 2.93 16.96 -0.81
N CYS A 105 3.14 15.97 0.05
CA CYS A 105 2.40 14.72 0.02
C CYS A 105 0.91 14.93 0.34
N HIS A 106 0.59 15.81 1.30
CA HIS A 106 -0.80 16.16 1.62
C HIS A 106 -1.51 16.73 0.40
N HIS A 107 -0.94 17.73 -0.23
CA HIS A 107 -1.51 18.32 -1.44
C HIS A 107 -1.67 17.30 -2.56
N ALA A 108 -0.63 16.50 -2.84
CA ALA A 108 -0.68 15.51 -3.88
C ALA A 108 -1.76 14.43 -3.65
N VAL A 109 -1.87 13.91 -2.43
CA VAL A 109 -2.90 12.89 -2.09
C VAL A 109 -4.29 13.48 -2.21
N THR A 110 -4.51 14.67 -1.64
CA THR A 110 -5.81 15.37 -1.67
C THR A 110 -6.27 15.59 -3.11
N GLU A 111 -5.41 16.12 -3.96
CA GLU A 111 -5.72 16.35 -5.37
C GLU A 111 -5.99 15.05 -6.14
N MET A 112 -5.16 14.02 -5.96
CA MET A 112 -5.37 12.74 -6.64
C MET A 112 -6.66 12.05 -6.21
N VAL A 113 -6.99 12.08 -4.92
CA VAL A 113 -8.22 11.48 -4.39
C VAL A 113 -9.45 12.26 -4.85
N ASN A 114 -9.40 13.61 -4.82
CA ASN A 114 -10.48 14.45 -5.32
C ASN A 114 -10.72 14.23 -6.82
N ASN A 115 -9.65 14.16 -7.62
CA ASN A 115 -9.77 13.86 -9.04
C ASN A 115 -10.43 12.50 -9.27
N THR A 116 -10.16 11.52 -8.41
CA THR A 116 -10.81 10.20 -8.48
C THR A 116 -12.28 10.30 -8.11
N ILE A 117 -12.64 11.01 -7.04
CA ILE A 117 -14.04 11.22 -6.60
C ILE A 117 -14.85 11.93 -7.69
N ASP A 118 -14.30 13.00 -8.26
CA ASP A 118 -15.02 13.86 -9.20
C ASP A 118 -15.10 13.27 -10.61
N HIS A 119 -14.11 12.49 -11.01
CA HIS A 119 -13.92 12.12 -12.41
C HIS A 119 -13.88 10.62 -12.67
N SER A 120 -13.69 9.77 -11.67
CA SER A 120 -13.80 8.33 -11.84
C SER A 120 -15.30 7.94 -11.98
N GLU A 121 -15.60 7.10 -12.94
CA GLU A 121 -16.91 6.41 -13.02
C GLU A 121 -16.81 5.02 -12.37
N GLY A 122 -15.78 4.81 -11.56
CA GLY A 122 -15.53 3.58 -10.83
C GLY A 122 -16.28 3.49 -9.50
N SER A 123 -16.04 2.41 -8.80
CA SER A 123 -16.63 2.12 -7.49
C SER A 123 -15.60 2.06 -6.36
N GLU A 124 -14.34 1.80 -6.69
CA GLU A 124 -13.25 1.60 -5.74
C GLU A 124 -12.01 2.39 -6.16
N VAL A 125 -11.28 2.90 -5.19
CA VAL A 125 -9.92 3.44 -5.34
C VAL A 125 -8.94 2.66 -4.48
N ARG A 126 -7.78 2.40 -5.05
CA ARG A 126 -6.62 1.80 -4.37
C ARG A 126 -5.52 2.84 -4.24
N ILE A 127 -5.05 3.02 -3.01
CA ILE A 127 -3.99 3.97 -2.66
C ILE A 127 -2.81 3.18 -2.10
N GLU A 128 -1.65 3.31 -2.70
CA GLU A 128 -0.42 2.71 -2.21
C GLU A 128 0.56 3.79 -1.81
N VAL A 129 1.17 3.62 -0.64
CA VAL A 129 2.18 4.51 -0.08
C VAL A 129 3.43 3.69 0.20
N VAL A 130 4.57 4.10 -0.35
CA VAL A 130 5.87 3.51 -0.07
C VAL A 130 6.81 4.61 0.42
N VAL A 131 7.41 4.41 1.60
CA VAL A 131 8.47 5.27 2.13
C VAL A 131 9.74 4.46 2.21
N LYS A 132 10.73 4.82 1.42
CA LYS A 132 12.01 4.12 1.36
C LYS A 132 13.15 5.12 1.25
N GLU A 133 14.13 5.03 2.15
CA GLU A 133 15.33 5.88 2.11
C GLU A 133 15.02 7.38 2.02
N GLY A 134 13.98 7.84 2.73
CA GLY A 134 13.54 9.24 2.72
C GLY A 134 12.76 9.67 1.47
N ARG A 135 12.52 8.77 0.52
CA ARG A 135 11.65 8.99 -0.64
C ARG A 135 10.24 8.51 -0.35
N VAL A 136 9.26 9.24 -0.87
CA VAL A 136 7.86 8.87 -0.81
C VAL A 136 7.36 8.60 -2.23
N GLU A 137 6.79 7.41 -2.43
CA GLU A 137 6.08 7.05 -3.66
C GLU A 137 4.60 6.90 -3.30
N LEU A 138 3.76 7.60 -4.05
CA LEU A 138 2.30 7.58 -3.92
C LEU A 138 1.70 7.08 -5.22
N SER A 139 0.78 6.13 -5.12
CA SER A 139 0.01 5.64 -6.26
C SER A 139 -1.47 5.66 -5.90
N VAL A 140 -2.29 6.26 -6.74
CA VAL A 140 -3.75 6.28 -6.63
C VAL A 140 -4.33 5.71 -7.92
N VAL A 141 -5.04 4.60 -7.81
CA VAL A 141 -5.59 3.85 -8.95
C VAL A 141 -7.06 3.56 -8.67
N ASP A 142 -7.94 4.01 -9.55
CA ASP A 142 -9.37 3.69 -9.53
C ASP A 142 -9.73 2.60 -10.56
N ASP A 143 -10.89 2.01 -10.40
CA ASP A 143 -11.48 1.03 -11.32
C ASP A 143 -12.37 1.66 -12.41
N GLY A 144 -12.30 2.97 -12.58
CA GLY A 144 -13.09 3.73 -13.55
C GLY A 144 -12.60 3.63 -14.99
N ILE A 145 -13.30 4.32 -15.88
CA ILE A 145 -13.02 4.27 -17.32
C ILE A 145 -11.78 5.06 -17.77
N GLY A 146 -11.17 5.82 -16.86
CA GLY A 146 -10.03 6.68 -17.12
C GLY A 146 -10.35 7.97 -17.88
N ILE A 147 -9.58 9.00 -17.63
CA ILE A 147 -9.79 10.35 -18.15
C ILE A 147 -9.74 10.42 -19.69
N PHE A 148 -8.88 9.64 -20.33
CA PHE A 148 -8.75 9.63 -21.79
C PHE A 148 -10.01 9.13 -22.49
N ARG A 149 -10.67 8.08 -21.97
CA ARG A 149 -11.95 7.60 -22.50
C ARG A 149 -13.07 8.60 -22.31
N LYS A 150 -13.08 9.35 -21.20
CA LYS A 150 -14.04 10.44 -20.98
C LYS A 150 -13.88 11.54 -22.01
N ILE A 151 -12.65 12.00 -22.26
CA ILE A 151 -12.37 13.03 -23.26
C ILE A 151 -12.79 12.56 -24.65
N THR A 152 -12.44 11.33 -25.02
CA THR A 152 -12.85 10.75 -26.32
C THR A 152 -14.36 10.72 -26.47
N ARG A 153 -15.11 10.30 -25.44
CA ARG A 153 -16.58 10.31 -25.45
C ARG A 153 -17.17 11.72 -25.51
N ALA A 154 -16.65 12.65 -24.70
CA ALA A 154 -17.15 14.03 -24.63
C ALA A 154 -16.93 14.79 -25.93
N LEU A 155 -15.82 14.54 -26.63
CA LEU A 155 -15.46 15.19 -27.89
C LEU A 155 -15.89 14.40 -29.12
N ALA A 156 -16.53 13.25 -28.96
CA ALA A 156 -16.93 12.33 -30.05
C ALA A 156 -15.76 12.03 -31.01
N LEU A 157 -14.55 11.90 -30.47
CA LEU A 157 -13.37 11.56 -31.23
C LEU A 157 -13.37 10.07 -31.62
N PRO A 158 -12.88 9.73 -32.83
CA PRO A 158 -12.79 8.35 -33.29
C PRO A 158 -11.85 7.49 -32.45
#